data_ccbe1ac4497f94444387d68340c37acc
#
_entry.id   ccbe1ac4497f94444387d68340c37acc
#
_cell.length_a   1.000
_cell.length_b   1.000
_cell.length_c   1.000
_cell.angle_alpha   90.00
_cell.angle_beta   90.00
_cell.angle_gamma   90.00
#
_symmetry.space_group_name_H-M   'P 1'
#
loop_
_entity.id
_entity.type
_entity.pdbx_description
1 polymer ?
#
loop_
_entity_poly.entity_id
_entity_poly.type
_entity_poly.pdbx_seq_one_letter_code
_entity_poly.pdbx_strand_id
1 'polypeptide(L)'
;MVSTHAHQFTGYSKVSYNVLQVLSKLPWLSVTHYGFQKFPNVPPQYRPYPPNIEVIDGAATEKPGTGGQGFGIAALPEVIRRKQPHVVMIYNDMSIVTKFLEEIRKSGIPRNFKIWVYCDQVYTTQLQGYLDVLNRDADVVFAFTPFWKKCLKDQGVTRPLDTLLHGFDSRQFFTVPKEIVRKQIGIPNEAFVLLNINRNQPRKRYDILIMAFTELVVKYPTKPIFLMCICDKGEKGGWWLFEIYQRELKLRGVPIEQFGNRLMISSQDMTFKDEDVNMFYNVADVGISTADGEGWGLCQFEHMGVGVPQVVPDIGGFKEFCNTQNSIIVKPSHRYYLPSVYSPVGGEAHACDPHAICLGIEEYLLDTDKRLAHGKKAKEAVLAYTWEFATANLVKRLTAEKVEAFEE
;
A
#
# COMPACT_ATOMS: atom_id res chain seq x y z
N MET A 1 14.40 -8.01 12.08
CA MET A 1 13.15 -7.47 11.52
C MET A 1 12.23 -8.63 11.15
N VAL A 2 10.97 -8.58 11.56
CA VAL A 2 9.93 -9.59 11.31
C VAL A 2 8.90 -8.95 10.37
N SER A 3 8.86 -9.39 9.13
CA SER A 3 8.00 -8.75 8.12
C SER A 3 7.82 -9.64 6.88
N THR A 4 7.03 -9.19 5.92
CA THR A 4 6.82 -9.91 4.67
C THR A 4 8.15 -10.10 3.92
N HIS A 5 8.39 -11.31 3.45
CA HIS A 5 9.59 -11.68 2.70
C HIS A 5 9.73 -10.82 1.43
N ALA A 6 10.96 -10.41 1.09
CA ALA A 6 11.20 -9.56 -0.09
C ALA A 6 10.76 -10.25 -1.41
N HIS A 7 10.79 -11.59 -1.45
CA HIS A 7 10.33 -12.39 -2.59
C HIS A 7 8.81 -12.62 -2.54
N GLN A 8 8.06 -11.53 -2.47
CA GLN A 8 6.62 -11.48 -2.62
C GLN A 8 6.26 -10.24 -3.47
N PHE A 9 5.17 -10.32 -4.24
CA PHE A 9 4.72 -9.22 -5.10
C PHE A 9 3.64 -8.37 -4.40
N THR A 10 3.97 -7.77 -3.25
CA THR A 10 3.04 -6.95 -2.47
C THR A 10 3.68 -5.66 -2.00
N GLY A 11 2.85 -4.70 -1.57
CA GLY A 11 3.33 -3.47 -0.96
C GLY A 11 4.17 -3.71 0.29
N TYR A 12 3.77 -4.66 1.14
CA TYR A 12 4.53 -5.02 2.34
C TYR A 12 5.94 -5.52 2.01
N SER A 13 6.08 -6.39 1.02
CA SER A 13 7.40 -6.91 0.62
C SER A 13 8.30 -5.82 0.05
N LYS A 14 7.73 -4.87 -0.68
CA LYS A 14 8.45 -3.71 -1.22
C LYS A 14 8.98 -2.82 -0.09
N VAL A 15 8.14 -2.50 0.91
CA VAL A 15 8.56 -1.73 2.08
C VAL A 15 9.63 -2.47 2.88
N SER A 16 9.44 -3.76 3.17
CA SER A 16 10.44 -4.60 3.86
C SER A 16 11.78 -4.57 3.15
N TYR A 17 11.78 -4.80 1.83
CA TYR A 17 12.98 -4.78 1.01
C TYR A 17 13.74 -3.45 1.10
N ASN A 18 13.05 -2.33 0.93
CA ASN A 18 13.68 -1.02 0.92
C ASN A 18 14.18 -0.58 2.31
N VAL A 19 13.44 -0.90 3.37
CA VAL A 19 13.91 -0.67 4.74
C VAL A 19 15.20 -1.47 5.01
N LEU A 20 15.24 -2.74 4.61
CA LEU A 20 16.44 -3.57 4.75
C LEU A 20 17.63 -3.04 3.94
N GLN A 21 17.40 -2.47 2.75
CA GLN A 21 18.43 -1.81 1.97
C GLN A 21 19.07 -0.62 2.71
N VAL A 22 18.27 0.19 3.41
CA VAL A 22 18.79 1.28 4.23
C VAL A 22 19.54 0.74 5.46
N LEU A 23 18.95 -0.20 6.19
CA LEU A 23 19.57 -0.76 7.39
C LEU A 23 20.90 -1.47 7.09
N SER A 24 21.02 -2.12 5.93
CA SER A 24 22.26 -2.81 5.50
C SER A 24 23.45 -1.87 5.32
N LYS A 25 23.21 -0.58 5.11
CA LYS A 25 24.26 0.44 4.96
C LYS A 25 24.83 0.92 6.30
N LEU A 26 24.25 0.53 7.43
CA LEU A 26 24.71 0.91 8.77
C LEU A 26 25.73 -0.12 9.27
N PRO A 27 27.04 0.22 9.27
CA PRO A 27 28.11 -0.76 9.51
C PRO A 27 28.16 -1.30 10.94
N TRP A 28 27.50 -0.60 11.86
CA TRP A 28 27.39 -1.00 13.27
C TRP A 28 26.17 -1.86 13.58
N LEU A 29 25.26 -2.06 12.60
CA LEU A 29 24.01 -2.78 12.80
C LEU A 29 24.07 -4.17 12.16
N SER A 30 23.84 -5.21 12.96
CA SER A 30 23.60 -6.56 12.47
C SER A 30 22.10 -6.81 12.32
N VAL A 31 21.67 -7.22 11.13
CA VAL A 31 20.24 -7.40 10.83
C VAL A 31 19.96 -8.85 10.42
N THR A 32 19.01 -9.47 11.13
CA THR A 32 18.36 -10.70 10.69
C THR A 32 16.94 -10.38 10.24
N HIS A 33 16.57 -10.79 9.03
CA HIS A 33 15.21 -10.68 8.51
C HIS A 33 14.47 -12.02 8.69
N TYR A 34 13.48 -12.07 9.57
CA TYR A 34 12.50 -13.13 9.62
C TYR A 34 11.40 -12.82 8.61
N GLY A 35 11.58 -13.33 7.39
CA GLY A 35 10.70 -13.05 6.25
C GLY A 35 9.59 -14.08 6.15
N PHE A 36 8.35 -13.67 6.33
CA PHE A 36 7.19 -14.57 6.24
C PHE A 36 6.44 -14.43 4.92
N GLN A 37 5.56 -15.39 4.62
CA GLN A 37 4.75 -15.45 3.40
C GLN A 37 5.57 -15.35 2.10
N LYS A 38 6.71 -15.98 2.05
CA LYS A 38 7.51 -16.08 0.83
C LYS A 38 6.71 -16.78 -0.28
N PHE A 39 6.66 -16.17 -1.45
CA PHE A 39 6.07 -16.82 -2.61
C PHE A 39 7.04 -17.87 -3.19
N PRO A 40 6.56 -19.09 -3.48
CA PRO A 40 7.33 -20.06 -4.24
C PRO A 40 7.60 -19.50 -5.65
N ASN A 41 8.72 -19.85 -6.23
CA ASN A 41 9.09 -19.53 -7.63
C ASN A 41 9.33 -18.05 -7.95
N VAL A 42 9.52 -17.19 -6.96
CA VAL A 42 10.01 -15.82 -7.19
C VAL A 42 11.53 -15.88 -7.37
N PRO A 43 12.07 -15.41 -8.52
CA PRO A 43 13.51 -15.43 -8.75
C PRO A 43 14.25 -14.58 -7.71
N PRO A 44 15.36 -15.07 -7.11
CA PRO A 44 16.13 -14.32 -6.12
C PRO A 44 16.64 -12.96 -6.62
N GLN A 45 16.93 -12.85 -7.90
CA GLN A 45 17.36 -11.61 -8.55
C GLN A 45 16.29 -10.55 -8.67
N TYR A 46 15.03 -10.88 -8.43
CA TYR A 46 13.91 -9.92 -8.47
C TYR A 46 14.08 -8.81 -7.42
N ARG A 47 14.39 -9.22 -6.18
CA ARG A 47 14.73 -8.31 -5.06
C ARG A 47 15.84 -8.96 -4.25
N PRO A 48 17.10 -8.84 -4.68
CA PRO A 48 18.22 -9.48 -4.00
C PRO A 48 18.44 -8.86 -2.63
N TYR A 49 18.55 -9.71 -1.62
CA TYR A 49 18.92 -9.26 -0.29
C TYR A 49 20.35 -8.70 -0.26
N PRO A 50 20.62 -7.64 0.49
CA PRO A 50 21.98 -7.23 0.79
C PRO A 50 22.77 -8.39 1.42
N PRO A 51 24.05 -8.59 1.05
CA PRO A 51 24.83 -9.76 1.48
C PRO A 51 25.08 -9.83 2.98
N ASN A 52 24.96 -8.71 3.70
CA ASN A 52 25.11 -8.62 5.15
C ASN A 52 23.78 -8.75 5.91
N ILE A 53 22.69 -9.05 5.23
CA ILE A 53 21.39 -9.36 5.87
C ILE A 53 21.24 -10.87 5.92
N GLU A 54 21.16 -11.42 7.13
CA GLU A 54 20.75 -12.82 7.32
C GLU A 54 19.24 -12.95 7.11
N VAL A 55 18.81 -13.95 6.33
CA VAL A 55 17.39 -14.18 6.03
C VAL A 55 16.96 -15.53 6.59
N ILE A 56 15.88 -15.52 7.36
CA ILE A 56 15.19 -16.73 7.84
C ILE A 56 13.81 -16.76 7.16
N ASP A 57 13.51 -17.83 6.44
CA ASP A 57 12.22 -18.05 5.79
C ASP A 57 11.19 -18.51 6.83
N GLY A 58 10.33 -17.59 7.29
CA GLY A 58 9.30 -17.88 8.27
C GLY A 58 8.26 -18.90 7.78
N ALA A 59 7.93 -18.87 6.49
CA ALA A 59 6.99 -19.83 5.91
C ALA A 59 7.53 -21.27 5.96
N ALA A 60 8.83 -21.46 5.77
CA ALA A 60 9.47 -22.76 5.85
C ALA A 60 9.51 -23.37 7.27
N THR A 61 9.23 -22.56 8.29
CA THR A 61 9.14 -23.05 9.69
C THR A 61 7.81 -23.69 10.02
N GLU A 62 6.78 -23.51 9.19
CA GLU A 62 5.46 -24.09 9.41
C GLU A 62 5.42 -25.56 9.01
N LYS A 63 4.77 -26.39 9.85
CA LYS A 63 4.55 -27.79 9.51
C LYS A 63 3.50 -27.92 8.42
N PRO A 64 3.68 -28.77 7.41
CA PRO A 64 2.66 -29.03 6.41
C PRO A 64 1.33 -29.42 7.06
N GLY A 65 0.22 -28.84 6.58
CA GLY A 65 -1.13 -29.16 7.06
C GLY A 65 -1.58 -28.48 8.35
N THR A 66 -0.74 -27.59 8.96
CA THR A 66 -1.12 -26.88 10.20
C THR A 66 -2.04 -25.67 9.98
N GLY A 67 -2.44 -25.39 8.72
CA GLY A 67 -3.28 -24.22 8.40
C GLY A 67 -2.58 -22.87 8.60
N GLY A 68 -1.28 -22.87 8.84
CA GLY A 68 -0.46 -21.66 8.88
C GLY A 68 -0.48 -20.98 7.51
N GLN A 69 -0.62 -19.66 7.53
CA GLN A 69 -0.70 -18.87 6.29
C GLN A 69 0.70 -18.40 5.82
N GLY A 70 1.75 -19.14 6.17
CA GLY A 70 3.13 -18.80 5.85
C GLY A 70 3.74 -17.71 6.76
N PHE A 71 3.12 -17.38 7.89
CA PHE A 71 3.64 -16.38 8.82
C PHE A 71 4.74 -16.93 9.75
N GLY A 72 4.73 -18.23 10.05
CA GLY A 72 5.70 -18.86 10.95
C GLY A 72 5.64 -18.33 12.38
N ILE A 73 4.46 -17.92 12.86
CA ILE A 73 4.29 -17.22 14.15
C ILE A 73 4.87 -18.03 15.31
N ALA A 74 4.57 -19.34 15.38
CA ALA A 74 4.97 -20.21 16.47
C ALA A 74 6.49 -20.43 16.58
N ALA A 75 7.24 -20.26 15.48
CA ALA A 75 8.69 -20.46 15.46
C ALA A 75 9.47 -19.20 15.86
N LEU A 76 8.86 -18.02 15.81
CA LEU A 76 9.56 -16.76 16.10
C LEU A 76 10.21 -16.71 17.49
N PRO A 77 9.57 -17.16 18.60
CA PRO A 77 10.20 -17.14 19.93
C PRO A 77 11.52 -17.90 19.98
N GLU A 78 11.62 -19.07 19.32
CA GLU A 78 12.86 -19.84 19.26
C GLU A 78 13.95 -19.12 18.46
N VAL A 79 13.57 -18.44 17.39
CA VAL A 79 14.51 -17.61 16.61
C VAL A 79 15.03 -16.46 17.48
N ILE A 80 14.18 -15.78 18.22
CA ILE A 80 14.58 -14.72 19.16
C ILE A 80 15.55 -15.26 20.22
N ARG A 81 15.25 -16.42 20.83
CA ARG A 81 16.12 -17.05 21.84
C ARG A 81 17.51 -17.35 21.26
N ARG A 82 17.58 -17.87 20.04
CA ARG A 82 18.83 -18.21 19.38
C ARG A 82 19.63 -16.98 18.95
N LYS A 83 18.96 -15.93 18.46
CA LYS A 83 19.61 -14.73 17.92
C LYS A 83 19.93 -13.68 18.97
N GLN A 84 19.23 -13.67 20.09
CA GLN A 84 19.39 -12.68 21.17
C GLN A 84 19.47 -11.23 20.65
N PRO A 85 18.46 -10.75 19.91
CA PRO A 85 18.49 -9.40 19.36
C PRO A 85 18.30 -8.35 20.46
N HIS A 86 18.85 -7.15 20.27
CA HIS A 86 18.52 -5.98 21.11
C HIS A 86 17.12 -5.44 20.78
N VAL A 87 16.72 -5.50 19.52
CA VAL A 87 15.41 -5.01 19.05
C VAL A 87 14.77 -6.04 18.13
N VAL A 88 13.51 -6.36 18.40
CA VAL A 88 12.62 -7.11 17.49
C VAL A 88 11.61 -6.12 16.91
N MET A 89 11.73 -5.82 15.63
CA MET A 89 10.81 -4.95 14.92
C MET A 89 9.84 -5.77 14.08
N ILE A 90 8.52 -5.62 14.31
CA ILE A 90 7.46 -6.37 13.64
C ILE A 90 6.67 -5.41 12.75
N TYR A 91 6.59 -5.73 11.47
CA TYR A 91 5.88 -4.92 10.47
C TYR A 91 4.82 -5.71 9.74
N ASN A 92 3.58 -5.34 9.90
CA ASN A 92 2.40 -5.78 9.13
C ASN A 92 1.15 -4.99 9.58
N ASP A 93 -0.04 -5.48 9.18
CA ASP A 93 -1.29 -4.99 9.74
C ASP A 93 -1.44 -5.38 11.23
N MET A 94 -2.34 -4.69 11.91
CA MET A 94 -2.55 -4.83 13.36
C MET A 94 -2.90 -6.26 13.76
N SER A 95 -3.71 -6.97 12.96
CA SER A 95 -4.16 -8.32 13.29
C SER A 95 -3.01 -9.34 13.28
N ILE A 96 -2.02 -9.14 12.43
CA ILE A 96 -0.84 -10.01 12.36
C ILE A 96 0.19 -9.62 13.40
N VAL A 97 0.44 -8.33 13.56
CA VAL A 97 1.35 -7.82 14.58
C VAL A 97 0.96 -8.33 15.97
N THR A 98 -0.31 -8.23 16.34
CA THR A 98 -0.79 -8.66 17.66
C THR A 98 -0.66 -10.17 17.87
N LYS A 99 -0.84 -10.98 16.83
CA LYS A 99 -0.60 -12.45 16.91
C LYS A 99 0.86 -12.76 17.23
N PHE A 100 1.82 -12.07 16.62
CA PHE A 100 3.23 -12.23 16.95
C PHE A 100 3.54 -11.79 18.38
N LEU A 101 2.98 -10.65 18.83
CA LEU A 101 3.17 -10.17 20.20
C LEU A 101 2.63 -11.16 21.23
N GLU A 102 1.44 -11.69 21.00
CA GLU A 102 0.83 -12.70 21.89
C GLU A 102 1.63 -13.99 21.92
N GLU A 103 2.17 -14.45 20.78
CA GLU A 103 3.00 -15.66 20.74
C GLU A 103 4.32 -15.47 21.49
N ILE A 104 5.00 -14.33 21.31
CA ILE A 104 6.20 -13.99 22.09
C ILE A 104 5.87 -14.01 23.58
N ARG A 105 4.76 -13.43 24.00
CA ARG A 105 4.32 -13.41 25.38
C ARG A 105 4.03 -14.82 25.93
N LYS A 106 3.26 -15.63 25.19
CA LYS A 106 2.90 -17.01 25.58
C LYS A 106 4.12 -17.90 25.72
N SER A 107 5.15 -17.69 24.92
CA SER A 107 6.38 -18.50 24.94
C SER A 107 7.18 -18.41 26.24
N GLY A 108 6.96 -17.35 27.04
CA GLY A 108 7.68 -17.13 28.30
C GLY A 108 9.19 -16.86 28.12
N ILE A 109 9.66 -16.54 26.93
CA ILE A 109 11.08 -16.19 26.72
C ILE A 109 11.45 -14.96 27.55
N PRO A 110 12.66 -14.93 28.17
CA PRO A 110 13.15 -13.74 28.86
C PRO A 110 13.18 -12.54 27.92
N ARG A 111 12.63 -11.42 28.40
CA ARG A 111 12.52 -10.21 27.59
C ARG A 111 13.74 -9.30 27.78
N ASN A 112 14.86 -9.72 27.24
CA ASN A 112 16.11 -8.98 27.22
C ASN A 112 16.27 -8.17 25.92
N PHE A 113 15.16 -7.80 25.29
CA PHE A 113 15.10 -7.09 24.02
C PHE A 113 13.90 -6.15 24.00
N LYS A 114 14.00 -5.08 23.21
CA LYS A 114 12.88 -4.16 22.95
C LYS A 114 12.03 -4.66 21.78
N ILE A 115 10.73 -4.46 21.85
CA ILE A 115 9.78 -4.76 20.78
C ILE A 115 9.30 -3.46 20.15
N TRP A 116 9.61 -3.29 18.89
CA TRP A 116 9.13 -2.19 18.07
C TRP A 116 8.10 -2.68 17.08
N VAL A 117 7.03 -1.93 16.93
CA VAL A 117 5.93 -2.29 16.05
C VAL A 117 5.79 -1.23 14.97
N TYR A 118 5.70 -1.67 13.74
CA TYR A 118 5.39 -0.84 12.59
C TYR A 118 4.05 -1.27 12.04
N CYS A 119 2.99 -0.50 12.37
CA CYS A 119 1.61 -0.88 12.08
C CYS A 119 1.07 -0.23 10.83
N ASP A 120 0.54 -1.04 9.91
CA ASP A 120 -0.36 -0.56 8.88
C ASP A 120 -1.75 -0.31 9.47
N GLN A 121 -2.26 0.90 9.26
CA GLN A 121 -3.63 1.29 9.54
C GLN A 121 -4.28 1.80 8.27
N VAL A 122 -5.48 1.31 7.99
CA VAL A 122 -6.25 1.76 6.82
C VAL A 122 -7.51 2.53 7.21
N TYR A 123 -7.93 2.42 8.47
CA TYR A 123 -9.12 3.07 9.04
C TYR A 123 -8.77 3.86 10.30
N THR A 124 -9.55 4.90 10.57
CA THR A 124 -9.29 5.84 11.68
C THR A 124 -9.47 5.24 13.05
N THR A 125 -10.24 4.16 13.17
CA THR A 125 -10.47 3.46 14.43
C THR A 125 -10.08 1.98 14.32
N GLN A 126 -9.70 1.41 15.45
CA GLN A 126 -9.33 -0.01 15.60
C GLN A 126 -10.09 -0.62 16.77
N LEU A 127 -10.27 -1.94 16.78
CA LEU A 127 -10.81 -2.62 17.95
C LEU A 127 -9.89 -2.45 19.16
N GLN A 128 -10.48 -2.11 20.32
CA GLN A 128 -9.74 -1.82 21.55
C GLN A 128 -8.78 -2.94 21.94
N GLY A 129 -9.16 -4.20 21.75
CA GLY A 129 -8.31 -5.35 22.09
C GLY A 129 -6.94 -5.35 21.41
N TYR A 130 -6.82 -4.83 20.19
CA TYR A 130 -5.53 -4.67 19.50
C TYR A 130 -4.69 -3.56 20.11
N LEU A 131 -5.31 -2.44 20.49
CA LEU A 131 -4.65 -1.32 21.14
C LEU A 131 -4.13 -1.72 22.53
N ASP A 132 -4.90 -2.54 23.26
CA ASP A 132 -4.50 -3.07 24.55
C ASP A 132 -3.26 -3.98 24.45
N VAL A 133 -3.18 -4.81 23.40
CA VAL A 133 -1.99 -5.63 23.12
C VAL A 133 -0.78 -4.75 22.81
N LEU A 134 -0.93 -3.71 21.99
CA LEU A 134 0.16 -2.75 21.73
C LEU A 134 0.64 -2.08 23.02
N ASN A 135 -0.27 -1.57 23.82
CA ASN A 135 0.04 -0.90 25.08
C ASN A 135 0.73 -1.81 26.09
N ARG A 136 0.39 -3.10 26.07
CA ARG A 136 0.97 -4.09 26.98
C ARG A 136 2.36 -4.53 26.52
N ASP A 137 2.56 -4.82 25.24
CA ASP A 137 3.69 -5.60 24.75
C ASP A 137 4.70 -4.82 23.89
N ALA A 138 4.32 -3.71 23.28
CA ALA A 138 5.25 -2.90 22.47
C ALA A 138 6.04 -1.89 23.33
N ASP A 139 7.29 -1.61 22.97
CA ASP A 139 8.09 -0.54 23.57
C ASP A 139 8.03 0.75 22.74
N VAL A 140 7.92 0.63 21.41
CA VAL A 140 7.75 1.73 20.47
C VAL A 140 6.78 1.32 19.38
N VAL A 141 5.91 2.25 18.96
CA VAL A 141 5.00 2.05 17.84
C VAL A 141 5.29 3.09 16.76
N PHE A 142 5.55 2.61 15.55
CA PHE A 142 5.69 3.45 14.36
C PHE A 142 4.39 3.43 13.57
N ALA A 143 3.89 4.60 13.25
CA ALA A 143 2.80 4.82 12.31
C ALA A 143 3.35 5.22 10.94
N PHE A 144 2.60 4.97 9.86
CA PHE A 144 3.02 5.32 8.51
C PHE A 144 3.15 6.83 8.30
N THR A 145 2.30 7.63 8.95
CA THR A 145 2.23 9.09 8.77
C THR A 145 1.92 9.81 10.08
N PRO A 146 2.14 11.12 10.16
CA PRO A 146 1.67 11.94 11.28
C PRO A 146 0.16 11.85 11.52
N PHE A 147 -0.64 11.69 10.46
CA PHE A 147 -2.08 11.47 10.57
C PHE A 147 -2.39 10.17 11.34
N TRP A 148 -1.77 9.06 10.97
CA TRP A 148 -1.96 7.78 11.65
C TRP A 148 -1.38 7.76 13.07
N LYS A 149 -0.27 8.45 13.29
CA LYS A 149 0.27 8.67 14.64
C LYS A 149 -0.76 9.38 15.53
N LYS A 150 -1.42 10.42 15.01
CA LYS A 150 -2.50 11.09 15.73
C LYS A 150 -3.68 10.16 16.01
N CYS A 151 -4.11 9.37 15.04
CA CYS A 151 -5.21 8.41 15.23
C CYS A 151 -4.90 7.40 16.34
N LEU A 152 -3.68 6.84 16.39
CA LEU A 152 -3.28 5.92 17.46
C LEU A 152 -3.29 6.59 18.83
N LYS A 153 -2.77 7.82 18.90
CA LYS A 153 -2.77 8.58 20.15
C LYS A 153 -4.19 8.88 20.64
N ASP A 154 -5.06 9.32 19.75
CA ASP A 154 -6.45 9.67 20.07
C ASP A 154 -7.26 8.43 20.51
N GLN A 155 -6.89 7.23 20.06
CA GLN A 155 -7.49 5.96 20.45
C GLN A 155 -6.90 5.37 21.75
N GLY A 156 -5.96 6.03 22.39
CA GLY A 156 -5.41 5.62 23.68
C GLY A 156 -4.17 4.74 23.61
N VAL A 157 -3.39 4.81 22.54
CA VAL A 157 -2.03 4.23 22.53
C VAL A 157 -1.12 5.09 23.41
N THR A 158 -0.59 4.47 24.48
CA THR A 158 0.24 5.13 25.51
C THR A 158 1.73 4.93 25.30
N ARG A 159 2.10 4.02 24.40
CA ARG A 159 3.51 3.75 24.10
C ARG A 159 4.14 4.89 23.28
N PRO A 160 5.46 5.08 23.37
CA PRO A 160 6.16 6.02 22.50
C PRO A 160 5.76 5.83 21.04
N LEU A 161 5.23 6.89 20.42
CA LEU A 161 4.75 6.91 19.05
C LEU A 161 5.70 7.72 18.17
N ASP A 162 6.09 7.14 17.05
CA ASP A 162 6.89 7.82 16.03
C ASP A 162 6.33 7.56 14.64
N THR A 163 6.89 8.20 13.62
CA THR A 163 6.52 7.97 12.23
C THR A 163 7.64 7.24 11.49
N LEU A 164 7.24 6.33 10.63
CA LEU A 164 8.11 5.67 9.67
C LEU A 164 7.40 5.71 8.32
N LEU A 165 7.81 6.67 7.49
CA LEU A 165 7.21 6.94 6.19
C LEU A 165 7.62 5.87 5.16
N HIS A 166 6.98 5.90 4.00
CA HIS A 166 7.44 5.13 2.85
C HIS A 166 8.25 6.02 1.91
N GLY A 167 9.26 5.45 1.30
CA GLY A 167 10.11 6.11 0.32
C GLY A 167 9.74 5.79 -1.12
N PHE A 168 10.31 6.54 -2.02
CA PHE A 168 10.22 6.37 -3.47
C PHE A 168 11.58 5.97 -4.04
N ASP A 169 11.61 4.94 -4.88
CA ASP A 169 12.82 4.53 -5.61
C ASP A 169 12.75 5.01 -7.07
N SER A 170 13.42 6.12 -7.36
CA SER A 170 13.48 6.72 -8.70
C SER A 170 14.27 5.89 -9.72
N ARG A 171 15.01 4.87 -9.28
CA ARG A 171 15.69 3.92 -10.19
C ARG A 171 14.72 2.86 -10.71
N GLN A 172 13.67 2.59 -9.95
CA GLN A 172 12.66 1.57 -10.25
C GLN A 172 11.45 2.17 -10.97
N PHE A 173 11.03 3.37 -10.53
CA PHE A 173 9.90 4.09 -11.12
C PHE A 173 10.39 5.42 -11.70
N PHE A 174 10.27 5.55 -13.00
CA PHE A 174 10.76 6.71 -13.75
C PHE A 174 9.87 6.98 -14.97
N THR A 175 9.93 8.20 -15.46
CA THR A 175 9.13 8.64 -16.61
C THR A 175 9.65 8.00 -17.89
N VAL A 176 8.75 7.37 -18.64
CA VAL A 176 8.93 6.84 -19.99
C VAL A 176 8.00 7.59 -20.93
N PRO A 177 8.42 7.93 -22.16
CA PRO A 177 7.50 8.58 -23.13
C PRO A 177 6.24 7.76 -23.33
N LYS A 178 5.10 8.39 -23.10
CA LYS A 178 3.76 7.78 -23.12
C LYS A 178 3.45 7.07 -24.43
N GLU A 179 3.86 7.68 -25.53
CA GLU A 179 3.63 7.19 -26.90
C GLU A 179 4.28 5.81 -27.13
N ILE A 180 5.45 5.58 -26.52
CA ILE A 180 6.16 4.30 -26.62
C ILE A 180 5.36 3.20 -25.94
N VAL A 181 4.89 3.48 -24.73
CA VAL A 181 4.15 2.51 -23.92
C VAL A 181 2.77 2.22 -24.53
N ARG A 182 2.06 3.27 -24.96
CA ARG A 182 0.74 3.14 -25.58
C ARG A 182 0.78 2.32 -26.86
N LYS A 183 1.82 2.51 -27.68
CA LYS A 183 2.02 1.70 -28.88
C LYS A 183 2.18 0.21 -28.57
N GLN A 184 2.86 -0.14 -27.50
CA GLN A 184 3.07 -1.54 -27.10
C GLN A 184 1.78 -2.25 -26.68
N ILE A 185 0.84 -1.51 -26.07
CA ILE A 185 -0.42 -2.08 -25.54
C ILE A 185 -1.65 -1.76 -26.41
N GLY A 186 -1.45 -1.07 -27.54
CA GLY A 186 -2.52 -0.78 -28.50
C GLY A 186 -3.51 0.31 -28.07
N ILE A 187 -3.11 1.25 -27.21
CA ILE A 187 -3.92 2.40 -26.81
C ILE A 187 -3.60 3.60 -27.72
N PRO A 188 -4.61 4.30 -28.29
CA PRO A 188 -4.40 5.50 -29.07
C PRO A 188 -3.70 6.61 -28.28
N ASN A 189 -2.80 7.36 -28.93
CA ASN A 189 -2.06 8.43 -28.25
C ASN A 189 -2.95 9.56 -27.75
N GLU A 190 -4.04 9.85 -28.47
CA GLU A 190 -5.06 10.86 -28.14
C GLU A 190 -6.02 10.41 -27.03
N ALA A 191 -5.95 9.16 -26.60
CA ALA A 191 -6.82 8.65 -25.55
C ALA A 191 -6.55 9.33 -24.20
N PHE A 192 -7.62 9.57 -23.45
CA PHE A 192 -7.55 9.92 -22.03
C PHE A 192 -7.65 8.65 -21.20
N VAL A 193 -6.58 8.32 -20.50
CA VAL A 193 -6.43 7.04 -19.79
C VAL A 193 -6.39 7.24 -18.28
N LEU A 194 -7.35 6.63 -17.60
CA LEU A 194 -7.38 6.48 -16.15
C LEU A 194 -6.73 5.17 -15.75
N LEU A 195 -5.98 5.17 -14.65
CA LEU A 195 -5.33 3.97 -14.12
C LEU A 195 -5.63 3.77 -12.65
N ASN A 196 -6.08 2.56 -12.30
CA ASN A 196 -6.11 2.05 -10.94
C ASN A 196 -5.31 0.75 -10.87
N ILE A 197 -4.22 0.75 -10.08
CA ILE A 197 -3.45 -0.46 -9.76
C ILE A 197 -3.65 -0.75 -8.29
N ASN A 198 -4.55 -1.67 -7.98
CA ASN A 198 -4.83 -2.11 -6.62
C ASN A 198 -5.32 -3.55 -6.64
N ARG A 199 -5.08 -4.30 -5.56
CA ARG A 199 -5.77 -5.57 -5.39
C ARG A 199 -7.28 -5.35 -5.36
N ASN A 200 -8.04 -6.24 -5.97
CA ASN A 200 -9.49 -6.17 -5.97
C ASN A 200 -10.04 -6.62 -4.61
N GLN A 201 -10.02 -5.70 -3.66
CA GLN A 201 -10.53 -5.90 -2.30
C GLN A 201 -11.72 -4.99 -2.03
N PRO A 202 -12.66 -5.36 -1.13
CA PRO A 202 -13.85 -4.55 -0.82
C PRO A 202 -13.53 -3.07 -0.53
N ARG A 203 -12.50 -2.80 0.26
CA ARG A 203 -12.09 -1.44 0.65
C ARG A 203 -11.59 -0.55 -0.49
N LYS A 204 -11.23 -1.14 -1.63
CA LYS A 204 -10.76 -0.37 -2.80
C LYS A 204 -11.92 0.22 -3.60
N ARG A 205 -13.15 -0.17 -3.28
CA ARG A 205 -14.39 0.41 -3.78
C ARG A 205 -14.41 0.58 -5.30
N TYR A 206 -14.07 -0.51 -6.01
CA TYR A 206 -14.16 -0.53 -7.46
C TYR A 206 -15.58 -0.29 -7.99
N ASP A 207 -16.60 -0.57 -7.18
CA ASP A 207 -17.99 -0.20 -7.46
C ASP A 207 -18.13 1.31 -7.70
N ILE A 208 -17.61 2.15 -6.81
CA ILE A 208 -17.62 3.60 -6.94
C ILE A 208 -16.84 4.05 -8.18
N LEU A 209 -15.67 3.46 -8.40
CA LEU A 209 -14.83 3.78 -9.57
C LEU A 209 -15.56 3.50 -10.88
N ILE A 210 -16.18 2.33 -11.01
CA ILE A 210 -16.89 1.94 -12.23
C ILE A 210 -18.13 2.80 -12.44
N MET A 211 -18.88 3.14 -11.40
CA MET A 211 -20.02 4.06 -11.49
C MET A 211 -19.59 5.44 -11.99
N ALA A 212 -18.53 6.01 -11.42
CA ALA A 212 -17.98 7.30 -11.83
C ALA A 212 -17.46 7.27 -13.28
N PHE A 213 -16.74 6.22 -13.65
CA PHE A 213 -16.23 6.04 -15.01
C PHE A 213 -17.36 5.89 -16.03
N THR A 214 -18.39 5.11 -15.70
CA THR A 214 -19.56 4.94 -16.58
C THR A 214 -20.27 6.26 -16.84
N GLU A 215 -20.47 7.06 -15.79
CA GLU A 215 -21.04 8.41 -15.93
C GLU A 215 -20.21 9.26 -16.90
N LEU A 216 -18.89 9.25 -16.76
CA LEU A 216 -17.98 10.03 -17.58
C LEU A 216 -18.04 9.63 -19.06
N VAL A 217 -17.96 8.34 -19.37
CA VAL A 217 -17.97 7.88 -20.79
C VAL A 217 -19.32 8.12 -21.47
N VAL A 218 -20.41 8.04 -20.73
CA VAL A 218 -21.76 8.34 -21.26
C VAL A 218 -21.91 9.85 -21.50
N LYS A 219 -21.36 10.68 -20.62
CA LYS A 219 -21.37 12.14 -20.76
C LYS A 219 -20.52 12.63 -21.95
N TYR A 220 -19.42 11.94 -22.25
CA TYR A 220 -18.48 12.29 -23.31
C TYR A 220 -18.32 11.15 -24.34
N PRO A 221 -19.39 10.77 -25.06
CA PRO A 221 -19.41 9.56 -25.88
C PRO A 221 -18.40 9.55 -27.04
N THR A 222 -18.02 10.73 -27.53
CA THR A 222 -17.08 10.90 -28.65
C THR A 222 -15.61 10.98 -28.22
N LYS A 223 -15.33 11.18 -26.93
CA LYS A 223 -13.96 11.23 -26.43
C LYS A 223 -13.43 9.80 -26.21
N PRO A 224 -12.18 9.50 -26.61
CA PRO A 224 -11.57 8.19 -26.38
C PRO A 224 -11.08 8.06 -24.92
N ILE A 225 -12.00 7.84 -23.98
CA ILE A 225 -11.74 7.70 -22.56
C ILE A 225 -11.64 6.21 -22.20
N PHE A 226 -10.58 5.82 -21.50
CA PHE A 226 -10.34 4.44 -21.07
C PHE A 226 -10.06 4.38 -19.56
N LEU A 227 -10.51 3.31 -18.92
CA LEU A 227 -10.14 2.95 -17.57
C LEU A 227 -9.38 1.63 -17.60
N MET A 228 -8.15 1.65 -17.07
CA MET A 228 -7.35 0.46 -16.84
C MET A 228 -7.39 0.09 -15.36
N CYS A 229 -7.86 -1.12 -15.08
CA CYS A 229 -7.84 -1.72 -13.75
C CYS A 229 -6.85 -2.88 -13.77
N ILE A 230 -5.68 -2.68 -13.13
CA ILE A 230 -4.68 -3.73 -12.97
C ILE A 230 -4.96 -4.45 -11.65
N CYS A 231 -5.79 -5.48 -11.73
CA CYS A 231 -6.29 -6.24 -10.58
C CYS A 231 -6.87 -7.58 -11.03
N ASP A 232 -7.17 -8.46 -10.08
CA ASP A 232 -7.98 -9.66 -10.38
C ASP A 232 -9.44 -9.30 -10.71
N LYS A 233 -10.13 -10.20 -11.39
CA LYS A 233 -11.50 -9.97 -11.89
C LYS A 233 -12.61 -10.06 -10.83
N GLY A 234 -12.28 -10.33 -9.57
CA GLY A 234 -13.25 -10.40 -8.48
C GLY A 234 -13.60 -11.79 -7.96
N GLU A 235 -12.98 -12.85 -8.44
CA GLU A 235 -13.29 -14.25 -8.05
C GLU A 235 -12.98 -14.61 -6.59
N LYS A 236 -12.16 -13.79 -5.90
CA LYS A 236 -11.72 -14.06 -4.51
C LYS A 236 -12.30 -13.07 -3.50
N GLY A 237 -13.60 -12.79 -3.60
CA GLY A 237 -14.26 -11.87 -2.66
C GLY A 237 -14.10 -10.39 -2.99
N GLY A 238 -13.60 -10.06 -4.18
CA GLY A 238 -13.53 -8.72 -4.72
C GLY A 238 -14.81 -8.32 -5.48
N TRP A 239 -14.72 -7.21 -6.18
CA TRP A 239 -15.79 -6.65 -7.00
C TRP A 239 -15.83 -7.27 -8.39
N TRP A 240 -17.02 -7.56 -8.91
CA TRP A 240 -17.22 -8.02 -10.28
C TRP A 240 -17.22 -6.81 -11.24
N LEU A 241 -16.04 -6.35 -11.65
CA LEU A 241 -15.87 -5.07 -12.35
C LEU A 241 -16.68 -4.97 -13.64
N PHE A 242 -16.60 -5.99 -14.49
CA PHE A 242 -17.26 -5.97 -15.79
C PHE A 242 -18.79 -6.03 -15.66
N GLU A 243 -19.29 -6.83 -14.74
CA GLU A 243 -20.72 -6.97 -14.45
C GLU A 243 -21.31 -5.66 -13.91
N ILE A 244 -20.56 -4.96 -13.04
CA ILE A 244 -20.97 -3.64 -12.55
C ILE A 244 -21.00 -2.66 -13.72
N TYR A 245 -19.97 -2.63 -14.56
CA TYR A 245 -19.90 -1.75 -15.73
C TYR A 245 -21.07 -2.00 -16.70
N GLN A 246 -21.32 -3.24 -17.04
CA GLN A 246 -22.44 -3.63 -17.90
C GLN A 246 -23.78 -3.20 -17.30
N ARG A 247 -23.97 -3.40 -16.00
CA ARG A 247 -25.19 -2.97 -15.30
C ARG A 247 -25.36 -1.45 -15.32
N GLU A 248 -24.29 -0.70 -15.06
CA GLU A 248 -24.31 0.76 -15.04
C GLU A 248 -24.61 1.36 -16.42
N LEU A 249 -24.05 0.81 -17.49
CA LEU A 249 -24.40 1.21 -18.86
C LEU A 249 -25.88 0.93 -19.16
N LYS A 250 -26.37 -0.27 -18.80
CA LYS A 250 -27.78 -0.64 -18.99
C LYS A 250 -28.73 0.31 -18.26
N LEU A 251 -28.42 0.71 -17.03
CA LEU A 251 -29.24 1.67 -16.26
C LEU A 251 -29.32 3.05 -16.94
N ARG A 252 -28.33 3.41 -17.75
CA ARG A 252 -28.29 4.64 -18.54
C ARG A 252 -28.84 4.48 -19.97
N GLY A 253 -29.39 3.30 -20.28
CA GLY A 253 -29.95 3.01 -21.62
C GLY A 253 -28.89 2.86 -22.71
N VAL A 254 -27.63 2.56 -22.34
CA VAL A 254 -26.51 2.45 -23.29
C VAL A 254 -26.15 0.96 -23.45
N PRO A 255 -26.10 0.43 -24.68
CA PRO A 255 -25.67 -0.93 -24.92
C PRO A 255 -24.17 -1.11 -24.67
N ILE A 256 -23.79 -2.29 -24.17
CA ILE A 256 -22.39 -2.61 -23.83
C ILE A 256 -21.48 -2.54 -25.07
N GLU A 257 -21.98 -2.82 -26.26
CA GLU A 257 -21.24 -2.81 -27.51
C GLU A 257 -20.65 -1.43 -27.83
N GLN A 258 -21.29 -0.36 -27.32
CA GLN A 258 -20.84 1.02 -27.57
C GLN A 258 -19.56 1.37 -26.77
N PHE A 259 -19.43 0.90 -25.53
CA PHE A 259 -18.35 1.31 -24.64
C PHE A 259 -17.66 0.13 -23.92
N GLY A 260 -17.98 -1.12 -24.26
CA GLY A 260 -17.43 -2.28 -23.55
C GLY A 260 -15.90 -2.37 -23.61
N ASN A 261 -15.30 -1.89 -24.68
CA ASN A 261 -13.85 -1.85 -24.85
C ASN A 261 -13.14 -0.70 -24.10
N ARG A 262 -13.89 0.16 -23.43
CA ARG A 262 -13.33 1.29 -22.66
C ARG A 262 -12.84 0.89 -21.26
N LEU A 263 -13.36 -0.21 -20.73
CA LEU A 263 -12.89 -0.81 -19.49
C LEU A 263 -11.89 -1.93 -19.80
N MET A 264 -10.66 -1.76 -19.37
CA MET A 264 -9.58 -2.72 -19.53
C MET A 264 -9.23 -3.31 -18.17
N ILE A 265 -9.33 -4.63 -18.02
CA ILE A 265 -9.04 -5.36 -16.78
C ILE A 265 -7.90 -6.33 -17.08
N SER A 266 -6.86 -6.37 -16.24
CA SER A 266 -5.79 -7.35 -16.39
C SER A 266 -6.30 -8.78 -16.21
N SER A 267 -5.61 -9.77 -16.81
CA SER A 267 -5.97 -11.17 -16.63
C SER A 267 -5.63 -11.66 -15.22
N GLN A 268 -6.39 -12.65 -14.75
CA GLN A 268 -6.41 -13.11 -13.36
C GLN A 268 -5.10 -13.62 -12.78
N ASP A 269 -4.27 -14.24 -13.58
CA ASP A 269 -3.10 -14.99 -13.11
C ASP A 269 -1.78 -14.22 -13.33
N MET A 270 -1.86 -12.92 -13.64
CA MET A 270 -0.68 -12.12 -13.91
C MET A 270 -0.11 -11.54 -12.62
N THR A 271 1.10 -11.94 -12.30
CA THR A 271 1.95 -11.27 -11.32
C THR A 271 2.86 -10.30 -12.05
N PHE A 272 2.76 -9.02 -11.73
CA PHE A 272 3.54 -7.97 -12.38
C PHE A 272 4.80 -7.65 -11.58
N LYS A 273 5.94 -7.60 -12.25
CA LYS A 273 7.17 -7.07 -11.69
C LYS A 273 7.12 -5.55 -11.62
N ASP A 274 8.03 -4.95 -10.87
CA ASP A 274 8.08 -3.50 -10.71
C ASP A 274 8.30 -2.77 -12.05
N GLU A 275 9.03 -3.39 -13.00
CA GLU A 275 9.21 -2.87 -14.35
C GLU A 275 7.89 -2.80 -15.13
N ASP A 276 7.06 -3.83 -15.02
CA ASP A 276 5.74 -3.87 -15.66
C ASP A 276 4.83 -2.81 -15.04
N VAL A 277 4.88 -2.66 -13.73
CA VAL A 277 4.12 -1.64 -13.00
C VAL A 277 4.55 -0.23 -13.43
N ASN A 278 5.87 0.02 -13.62
CA ASN A 278 6.36 1.29 -14.14
C ASN A 278 5.81 1.59 -15.55
N MET A 279 5.69 0.58 -16.40
CA MET A 279 5.10 0.76 -17.73
C MET A 279 3.62 1.17 -17.62
N PHE A 280 2.83 0.51 -16.75
CA PHE A 280 1.43 0.90 -16.53
C PHE A 280 1.30 2.33 -16.01
N TYR A 281 2.18 2.77 -15.10
CA TYR A 281 2.17 4.16 -14.63
C TYR A 281 2.37 5.16 -15.75
N ASN A 282 3.21 4.85 -16.74
CA ASN A 282 3.51 5.74 -17.86
C ASN A 282 2.48 5.73 -18.98
N VAL A 283 1.51 4.81 -18.98
CA VAL A 283 0.39 4.79 -19.95
C VAL A 283 -0.64 5.87 -19.67
N ALA A 284 -0.89 6.13 -18.39
CA ALA A 284 -2.03 6.88 -17.91
C ALA A 284 -1.83 8.41 -17.98
N ASP A 285 -2.95 9.11 -18.06
CA ASP A 285 -3.03 10.56 -17.89
C ASP A 285 -3.35 10.94 -16.46
N VAL A 286 -4.09 10.08 -15.75
CA VAL A 286 -4.55 10.29 -14.39
C VAL A 286 -4.56 8.97 -13.64
N GLY A 287 -4.01 8.98 -12.42
CA GLY A 287 -4.21 7.91 -11.47
C GLY A 287 -5.45 8.14 -10.64
N ILE A 288 -6.13 7.07 -10.26
CA ILE A 288 -7.36 7.19 -9.49
C ILE A 288 -7.42 6.18 -8.36
N SER A 289 -7.93 6.60 -7.22
CA SER A 289 -8.36 5.73 -6.12
C SER A 289 -9.75 6.12 -5.64
N THR A 290 -10.56 5.13 -5.31
CA THR A 290 -11.87 5.29 -4.70
C THR A 290 -11.95 4.56 -3.36
N ALA A 291 -10.81 4.19 -2.79
CA ALA A 291 -10.73 3.47 -1.53
C ALA A 291 -11.47 4.20 -0.40
N ASP A 292 -12.09 3.45 0.49
CA ASP A 292 -12.73 3.97 1.71
C ASP A 292 -11.82 3.97 2.94
N GLY A 293 -10.62 3.41 2.77
CA GLY A 293 -9.54 3.39 3.74
C GLY A 293 -8.21 3.04 3.06
N GLU A 294 -7.14 3.75 3.41
CA GLU A 294 -5.81 3.55 2.82
C GLU A 294 -4.70 3.92 3.80
N GLY A 295 -3.77 2.98 4.03
CA GLY A 295 -2.66 3.18 4.96
C GLY A 295 -1.62 4.17 4.45
N TRP A 296 -1.11 3.93 3.24
CA TRP A 296 -0.21 4.84 2.54
C TRP A 296 -0.74 5.19 1.14
N GLY A 297 -1.01 4.19 0.31
CA GLY A 297 -1.36 4.35 -1.09
C GLY A 297 -0.14 4.29 -2.00
N LEU A 298 0.67 3.22 -1.87
CA LEU A 298 1.93 3.06 -2.61
C LEU A 298 1.76 3.22 -4.12
N CYS A 299 0.69 2.66 -4.70
CA CYS A 299 0.48 2.74 -6.14
C CYS A 299 0.26 4.18 -6.60
N GLN A 300 -0.55 4.97 -5.88
CA GLN A 300 -0.76 6.37 -6.19
C GLN A 300 0.51 7.19 -5.95
N PHE A 301 1.23 6.90 -4.88
CA PHE A 301 2.51 7.55 -4.55
C PHE A 301 3.56 7.33 -5.64
N GLU A 302 3.76 6.08 -6.07
CA GLU A 302 4.69 5.74 -7.15
C GLU A 302 4.26 6.35 -8.50
N HIS A 303 2.96 6.35 -8.77
CA HIS A 303 2.39 6.93 -9.99
C HIS A 303 2.62 8.46 -10.05
N MET A 304 2.51 9.15 -8.91
CA MET A 304 2.88 10.57 -8.80
C MET A 304 4.37 10.78 -9.05
N GLY A 305 5.22 9.86 -8.62
CA GLY A 305 6.68 9.91 -8.83
C GLY A 305 7.10 9.88 -10.30
N VAL A 306 6.29 9.29 -11.18
CA VAL A 306 6.52 9.34 -12.64
C VAL A 306 5.90 10.56 -13.33
N GLY A 307 5.22 11.42 -12.57
CA GLY A 307 4.69 12.70 -13.07
C GLY A 307 3.21 12.67 -13.45
N VAL A 308 2.43 11.74 -12.91
CA VAL A 308 0.99 11.62 -13.20
C VAL A 308 0.17 12.09 -11.99
N PRO A 309 -0.74 13.06 -12.16
CA PRO A 309 -1.58 13.55 -11.08
C PRO A 309 -2.65 12.53 -10.72
N GLN A 310 -3.19 12.64 -9.50
CA GLN A 310 -4.15 11.71 -8.95
C GLN A 310 -5.50 12.35 -8.68
N VAL A 311 -6.57 11.55 -8.78
CA VAL A 311 -7.88 11.84 -8.18
C VAL A 311 -8.04 10.86 -7.03
N VAL A 312 -8.09 11.36 -5.80
CA VAL A 312 -8.11 10.51 -4.59
C VAL A 312 -9.10 11.04 -3.55
N PRO A 313 -9.66 10.16 -2.72
CA PRO A 313 -10.45 10.60 -1.57
C PRO A 313 -9.56 11.27 -0.50
N ASP A 314 -10.15 12.19 0.26
CA ASP A 314 -9.49 12.84 1.41
C ASP A 314 -9.45 11.90 2.62
N ILE A 315 -8.65 10.84 2.54
CA ILE A 315 -8.54 9.81 3.58
C ILE A 315 -7.08 9.42 3.86
N GLY A 316 -6.86 8.93 5.05
CA GLY A 316 -5.69 8.16 5.47
C GLY A 316 -4.35 8.64 4.94
N GLY A 317 -3.62 7.72 4.33
CA GLY A 317 -2.26 7.96 3.84
C GLY A 317 -2.15 8.98 2.72
N PHE A 318 -3.21 9.19 1.92
CA PHE A 318 -3.19 10.23 0.87
C PHE A 318 -2.98 11.64 1.43
N LYS A 319 -3.39 11.89 2.67
CA LYS A 319 -3.17 13.19 3.35
C LYS A 319 -1.70 13.56 3.52
N GLU A 320 -0.79 12.59 3.40
CA GLU A 320 0.64 12.82 3.55
C GLU A 320 1.25 13.50 2.31
N PHE A 321 0.88 13.04 1.12
CA PHE A 321 1.56 13.44 -0.12
C PHE A 321 0.62 14.02 -1.19
N CYS A 322 -0.71 13.87 -1.07
CA CYS A 322 -1.69 14.48 -1.96
C CYS A 322 -2.22 15.79 -1.38
N ASN A 323 -2.26 16.82 -2.22
CA ASN A 323 -2.85 18.13 -1.89
C ASN A 323 -3.42 18.80 -3.14
N THR A 324 -4.07 19.94 -2.97
CA THR A 324 -4.73 20.67 -4.06
C THR A 324 -3.80 21.24 -5.13
N GLN A 325 -2.49 21.17 -4.97
CA GLN A 325 -1.51 21.61 -5.95
C GLN A 325 -1.01 20.47 -6.85
N ASN A 326 -1.20 19.22 -6.44
CA ASN A 326 -0.68 18.04 -7.14
C ASN A 326 -1.72 16.95 -7.41
N SER A 327 -2.93 17.11 -6.89
CA SER A 327 -4.00 16.13 -6.99
C SER A 327 -5.37 16.82 -6.94
N ILE A 328 -6.41 16.10 -7.37
CA ILE A 328 -7.79 16.45 -7.04
C ILE A 328 -8.21 15.60 -5.85
N ILE A 329 -8.54 16.28 -4.77
CA ILE A 329 -8.95 15.67 -3.51
C ILE A 329 -10.46 15.67 -3.43
N VAL A 330 -11.08 14.49 -3.39
CA VAL A 330 -12.51 14.33 -3.29
C VAL A 330 -12.89 14.08 -1.83
N LYS A 331 -13.72 14.96 -1.27
CA LYS A 331 -14.17 14.81 0.11
C LYS A 331 -15.16 13.65 0.21
N PRO A 332 -14.96 12.69 1.14
CA PRO A 332 -15.94 11.64 1.40
C PRO A 332 -17.30 12.21 1.81
N SER A 333 -18.34 11.65 1.25
CA SER A 333 -19.73 12.03 1.53
C SER A 333 -20.39 11.13 2.56
N HIS A 334 -19.83 9.95 2.80
CA HIS A 334 -20.45 8.93 3.63
C HIS A 334 -19.44 8.27 4.58
N ARG A 335 -19.83 8.20 5.87
CA ARG A 335 -19.08 7.49 6.91
C ARG A 335 -19.89 6.28 7.37
N TYR A 336 -19.25 5.15 7.53
CA TYR A 336 -19.88 3.91 7.98
C TYR A 336 -18.91 2.99 8.70
N TYR A 337 -19.46 2.03 9.45
CA TYR A 337 -18.65 1.03 10.13
C TYR A 337 -18.57 -0.26 9.33
N LEU A 338 -17.42 -0.90 9.38
CA LEU A 338 -17.19 -2.15 8.66
C LEU A 338 -17.59 -3.35 9.52
N PRO A 339 -18.30 -4.32 8.94
CA PRO A 339 -18.53 -5.59 9.61
C PRO A 339 -17.23 -6.40 9.72
N SER A 340 -17.11 -7.22 10.77
CA SER A 340 -15.91 -8.00 11.07
C SER A 340 -15.46 -8.93 9.94
N VAL A 341 -16.38 -9.35 9.07
CA VAL A 341 -16.05 -10.17 7.89
C VAL A 341 -15.20 -9.42 6.85
N TYR A 342 -15.29 -8.09 6.80
CA TYR A 342 -14.49 -7.26 5.89
C TYR A 342 -13.26 -6.65 6.56
N SER A 343 -13.30 -6.45 7.86
CA SER A 343 -12.17 -5.89 8.60
C SER A 343 -12.04 -6.54 9.98
N PRO A 344 -11.10 -7.47 10.16
CA PRO A 344 -10.89 -8.13 11.44
C PRO A 344 -10.38 -7.18 12.53
N VAL A 345 -9.86 -6.01 12.15
CA VAL A 345 -9.35 -4.99 13.09
C VAL A 345 -10.38 -3.93 13.46
N GLY A 346 -11.62 -4.06 12.95
CA GLY A 346 -12.64 -3.04 13.06
C GLY A 346 -12.42 -1.94 12.04
N GLY A 347 -13.10 -0.83 12.19
CA GLY A 347 -12.85 0.34 11.38
C GLY A 347 -14.06 1.21 11.11
N GLU A 348 -13.75 2.48 10.89
CA GLU A 348 -14.64 3.52 10.41
C GLU A 348 -14.18 3.92 9.02
N ALA A 349 -14.97 3.59 8.02
CA ALA A 349 -14.67 3.83 6.62
C ALA A 349 -15.32 5.14 6.12
N HIS A 350 -14.71 5.74 5.11
CA HIS A 350 -15.16 6.99 4.52
C HIS A 350 -15.19 6.86 2.99
N ALA A 351 -16.39 6.79 2.42
CA ALA A 351 -16.60 6.62 0.99
C ALA A 351 -17.00 7.92 0.30
N CYS A 352 -16.53 8.10 -0.94
CA CYS A 352 -16.92 9.19 -1.80
C CYS A 352 -18.18 8.86 -2.60
N ASP A 353 -18.93 9.89 -2.95
CA ASP A 353 -20.00 9.78 -3.94
C ASP A 353 -19.40 9.54 -5.34
N PRO A 354 -19.95 8.59 -6.14
CA PRO A 354 -19.46 8.33 -7.49
C PRO A 354 -19.52 9.55 -8.42
N HIS A 355 -20.54 10.39 -8.29
CA HIS A 355 -20.67 11.61 -9.06
C HIS A 355 -19.55 12.61 -8.71
N ALA A 356 -19.22 12.77 -7.44
CA ALA A 356 -18.11 13.63 -7.01
C ALA A 356 -16.77 13.15 -7.55
N ILE A 357 -16.54 11.84 -7.61
CA ILE A 357 -15.35 11.25 -8.27
C ILE A 357 -15.37 11.55 -9.78
N CYS A 358 -16.52 11.39 -10.45
CA CYS A 358 -16.67 11.71 -11.86
C CYS A 358 -16.31 13.17 -12.15
N LEU A 359 -16.80 14.13 -11.35
CA LEU A 359 -16.47 15.55 -11.49
C LEU A 359 -14.96 15.82 -11.30
N GLY A 360 -14.32 15.13 -10.34
CA GLY A 360 -12.87 15.23 -10.15
C GLY A 360 -12.07 14.74 -11.35
N ILE A 361 -12.50 13.66 -11.99
CA ILE A 361 -11.88 13.15 -13.23
C ILE A 361 -12.14 14.10 -14.39
N GLU A 362 -13.37 14.60 -14.51
CA GLU A 362 -13.79 15.54 -15.56
C GLU A 362 -12.94 16.81 -15.57
N GLU A 363 -12.58 17.31 -14.41
CA GLU A 363 -11.71 18.48 -14.28
C GLU A 363 -10.36 18.28 -15.01
N TYR A 364 -9.75 17.12 -14.87
CA TYR A 364 -8.52 16.77 -15.60
C TYR A 364 -8.76 16.42 -17.09
N LEU A 365 -9.93 15.92 -17.44
CA LEU A 365 -10.31 15.66 -18.82
C LEU A 365 -10.43 16.95 -19.62
N LEU A 366 -10.96 18.01 -19.01
CA LEU A 366 -11.27 19.29 -19.66
C LEU A 366 -10.12 20.30 -19.56
N ASP A 367 -9.29 20.23 -18.51
CA ASP A 367 -8.18 21.15 -18.28
C ASP A 367 -6.82 20.40 -18.33
N THR A 368 -6.26 20.33 -19.54
CA THR A 368 -4.97 19.69 -19.79
C THR A 368 -3.81 20.43 -19.10
N ASP A 369 -3.85 21.77 -19.06
CA ASP A 369 -2.78 22.57 -18.47
C ASP A 369 -2.71 22.33 -16.95
N LYS A 370 -3.84 22.31 -16.28
CA LYS A 370 -3.95 21.95 -14.87
C LYS A 370 -3.44 20.53 -14.62
N ARG A 371 -3.86 19.57 -15.45
CA ARG A 371 -3.42 18.17 -15.33
C ARG A 371 -1.91 18.05 -15.42
N LEU A 372 -1.28 18.69 -16.39
CA LEU A 372 0.18 18.67 -16.56
C LEU A 372 0.91 19.39 -15.44
N ALA A 373 0.40 20.54 -14.98
CA ALA A 373 0.96 21.29 -13.86
C ALA A 373 0.91 20.49 -12.56
N HIS A 374 -0.23 19.83 -12.28
CA HIS A 374 -0.37 18.95 -11.12
C HIS A 374 0.54 17.73 -11.22
N GLY A 375 0.70 17.12 -12.38
CA GLY A 375 1.62 15.99 -12.58
C GLY A 375 3.07 16.38 -12.29
N LYS A 376 3.52 17.56 -12.72
CA LYS A 376 4.84 18.09 -12.39
C LYS A 376 5.01 18.28 -10.88
N LYS A 377 4.04 18.90 -10.21
CA LYS A 377 4.06 19.10 -8.76
C LYS A 377 3.98 17.78 -7.99
N ALA A 378 3.23 16.80 -8.48
CA ALA A 378 3.17 15.46 -7.92
C ALA A 378 4.55 14.79 -7.91
N LYS A 379 5.27 14.84 -9.03
CA LYS A 379 6.63 14.30 -9.15
C LYS A 379 7.61 15.02 -8.20
N GLU A 380 7.60 16.35 -8.18
CA GLU A 380 8.44 17.15 -7.29
C GLU A 380 8.22 16.76 -5.82
N ALA A 381 6.96 16.62 -5.40
CA ALA A 381 6.61 16.27 -4.03
C ALA A 381 7.12 14.86 -3.65
N VAL A 382 6.91 13.86 -4.51
CA VAL A 382 7.28 12.46 -4.23
C VAL A 382 8.79 12.24 -4.25
N LEU A 383 9.54 12.90 -5.12
CA LEU A 383 10.99 12.78 -5.20
C LEU A 383 11.71 13.22 -3.91
N ALA A 384 11.07 14.03 -3.06
CA ALA A 384 11.60 14.38 -1.75
C ALA A 384 11.58 13.22 -0.73
N TYR A 385 10.75 12.21 -0.98
CA TYR A 385 10.61 11.03 -0.10
C TYR A 385 11.58 9.93 -0.50
N THR A 386 12.89 10.15 -0.34
CA THR A 386 13.85 9.05 -0.47
C THR A 386 13.65 8.03 0.64
N TRP A 387 14.10 6.78 0.48
CA TRP A 387 14.03 5.79 1.55
C TRP A 387 14.89 6.17 2.76
N GLU A 388 16.01 6.85 2.54
CA GLU A 388 16.83 7.43 3.61
C GLU A 388 16.05 8.48 4.42
N PHE A 389 15.34 9.38 3.75
CA PHE A 389 14.45 10.35 4.41
C PHE A 389 13.31 9.66 5.16
N ALA A 390 12.63 8.73 4.51
CA ALA A 390 11.48 8.03 5.07
C ALA A 390 11.82 7.23 6.34
N THR A 391 13.03 6.67 6.41
CA THR A 391 13.51 5.84 7.53
C THR A 391 14.33 6.59 8.57
N ALA A 392 14.47 7.91 8.44
CA ALA A 392 15.34 8.71 9.33
C ALA A 392 14.99 8.54 10.82
N ASN A 393 13.71 8.51 11.19
CA ASN A 393 13.28 8.29 12.57
C ASN A 393 13.65 6.90 13.09
N LEU A 394 13.54 5.88 12.26
CA LEU A 394 13.96 4.52 12.60
C LEU A 394 15.48 4.48 12.88
N VAL A 395 16.27 5.03 11.97
CA VAL A 395 17.74 5.08 12.13
C VAL A 395 18.14 5.87 13.38
N LYS A 396 17.49 7.01 13.63
CA LYS A 396 17.72 7.82 14.84
C LYS A 396 17.47 7.02 16.12
N ARG A 397 16.35 6.27 16.18
CA ARG A 397 16.05 5.43 17.35
C ARG A 397 17.03 4.28 17.50
N LEU A 398 17.39 3.59 16.41
CA LEU A 398 18.40 2.52 16.46
C LEU A 398 19.76 3.06 16.96
N THR A 399 20.13 4.28 16.59
CA THR A 399 21.36 4.93 17.06
C THR A 399 21.30 5.20 18.57
N ALA A 400 20.15 5.64 19.10
CA ALA A 400 19.96 5.84 20.53
C ALA A 400 20.08 4.51 21.30
N GLU A 401 19.45 3.43 20.82
CA GLU A 401 19.57 2.09 21.42
C GLU A 401 21.03 1.59 21.45
N LYS A 402 21.79 1.88 20.39
CA LYS A 402 23.23 1.54 20.36
C LYS A 402 23.99 2.22 21.50
N VAL A 403 23.73 3.49 21.77
CA VAL A 403 24.40 4.24 22.87
C VAL A 403 24.08 3.61 24.22
N GLU A 404 22.78 3.34 24.48
CA GLU A 404 22.36 2.70 25.73
C GLU A 404 23.05 1.34 25.93
N ALA A 405 23.11 0.49 24.89
CA ALA A 405 23.73 -0.85 24.96
C ALA A 405 25.26 -0.84 25.20
N PHE A 406 25.94 0.29 24.98
CA PHE A 406 27.39 0.44 25.28
C PHE A 406 27.65 1.07 26.65
N GLU A 407 26.65 1.64 27.30
CA GLU A 407 26.75 2.24 28.65
C GLU A 407 26.38 1.24 29.75
N GLU A 408 25.74 0.11 29.42
CA GLU A 408 25.49 -1.05 30.30
C GLU A 408 26.65 -2.04 30.24
#